data_e2b00f325fa501abdcb23cc46ad706ed
#
_entry.id   e2b00f325fa501abdcb23cc46ad706ed
#
_cell.length_a   1.000
_cell.length_b   1.000
_cell.length_c   1.000
_cell.angle_alpha   90.00
_cell.angle_beta   90.00
_cell.angle_gamma   90.00
#
_symmetry.space_group_name_H-M   'P 1'
#
loop_
_entity.id
_entity.type
_entity.pdbx_description
1 polymer ?
#
loop_
_entity_poly.entity_id
_entity_poly.type
_entity_poly.pdbx_seq_one_letter_code
_entity_poly.pdbx_strand_id
1 'polypeptide(L)'
;IDYAPTFLELAGVEIPDDIHGCSFLPLLKGENYEPNRDGIYYHYYEFPDEHNVKPHLGIRTERYKLIHFYEDDVWELYDLQNDKNEMNNIYGKEGTENITAELKDKLEKLKEQYGEEEF
;
A
#
# COMPACT_ATOMS: atom_id res chain seq x y z
N ILE A 1 -8.95 0.25 4.99
CA ILE A 1 -9.31 1.69 5.06
C ILE A 1 -10.65 1.98 4.37
N ASP A 2 -11.11 1.12 3.46
CA ASP A 2 -12.29 1.36 2.60
C ASP A 2 -13.64 0.96 3.24
N TYR A 3 -13.63 0.23 4.34
CA TYR A 3 -14.87 -0.19 5.00
C TYR A 3 -15.64 0.98 5.62
N ALA A 4 -14.95 1.90 6.28
CA ALA A 4 -15.60 3.03 6.92
C ALA A 4 -16.38 3.90 5.92
N PRO A 5 -15.79 4.40 4.81
CA PRO A 5 -16.54 5.17 3.82
C PRO A 5 -17.64 4.33 3.14
N THR A 6 -17.46 3.02 2.96
CA THR A 6 -18.48 2.15 2.38
C THR A 6 -19.70 2.03 3.30
N PHE A 7 -19.50 1.88 4.61
CA PHE A 7 -20.61 1.81 5.57
C PHE A 7 -21.34 3.15 5.72
N LEU A 8 -20.60 4.28 5.69
CA LEU A 8 -21.22 5.60 5.71
C LEU A 8 -22.10 5.81 4.46
N GLU A 9 -21.61 5.47 3.29
CA GLU A 9 -22.39 5.57 2.05
C GLU A 9 -23.62 4.64 2.06
N LEU A 10 -23.48 3.41 2.54
CA LEU A 10 -24.60 2.49 2.72
C LEU A 10 -25.68 3.04 3.67
N ALA A 11 -25.26 3.76 4.71
CA ALA A 11 -26.15 4.39 5.67
C ALA A 11 -26.76 5.72 5.18
N GLY A 12 -26.36 6.20 3.99
CA GLY A 12 -26.77 7.51 3.47
C GLY A 12 -26.20 8.69 4.27
N VAL A 13 -25.05 8.48 4.93
CA VAL A 13 -24.32 9.49 5.70
C VAL A 13 -23.19 10.03 4.84
N GLU A 14 -22.96 11.34 4.93
CA GLU A 14 -21.84 12.00 4.24
C GLU A 14 -20.48 11.44 4.72
N ILE A 15 -19.61 11.15 3.76
CA ILE A 15 -18.26 10.66 4.05
C ILE A 15 -17.38 11.89 4.38
N PRO A 16 -16.76 11.94 5.57
CA PRO A 16 -15.85 13.03 5.93
C PRO A 16 -14.64 13.12 4.98
N ASP A 17 -14.19 14.35 4.70
CA ASP A 17 -13.09 14.62 3.76
C ASP A 17 -11.72 14.13 4.26
N ASP A 18 -11.57 13.88 5.57
CA ASP A 18 -10.35 13.38 6.21
C ASP A 18 -10.21 11.85 6.18
N ILE A 19 -11.18 11.14 5.60
CA ILE A 19 -11.08 9.69 5.40
C ILE A 19 -10.22 9.38 4.16
N HIS A 20 -9.13 8.67 4.36
CA HIS A 20 -8.22 8.25 3.28
C HIS A 20 -8.75 7.11 2.41
N GLY A 21 -9.74 6.36 2.90
CA GLY A 21 -10.36 5.26 2.18
C GLY A 21 -11.36 5.72 1.12
N CYS A 22 -11.67 4.83 0.18
CA CYS A 22 -12.69 5.03 -0.84
C CYS A 22 -13.80 4.00 -0.67
N SER A 23 -15.07 4.44 -0.81
CA SER A 23 -16.17 3.50 -0.80
C SER A 23 -16.12 2.54 -1.99
N PHE A 24 -16.25 1.26 -1.75
CA PHE A 24 -16.42 0.24 -2.79
C PHE A 24 -17.89 -0.19 -2.95
N LEU A 25 -18.84 0.61 -2.50
CA LEU A 25 -20.27 0.33 -2.67
C LEU A 25 -20.67 0.12 -4.14
N PRO A 26 -20.15 0.87 -5.14
CA PRO A 26 -20.44 0.60 -6.55
C PRO A 26 -20.07 -0.84 -6.96
N LEU A 27 -18.93 -1.35 -6.50
CA LEU A 27 -18.51 -2.73 -6.74
C LEU A 27 -19.52 -3.74 -6.17
N LEU A 28 -20.03 -3.51 -4.95
CA LEU A 28 -21.04 -4.37 -4.33
C LEU A 28 -22.38 -4.36 -5.08
N LYS A 29 -22.68 -3.28 -5.78
CA LYS A 29 -23.86 -3.15 -6.65
C LYS A 29 -23.66 -3.73 -8.04
N GLY A 30 -22.47 -4.21 -8.37
CA GLY A 30 -22.12 -4.71 -9.71
C GLY A 30 -21.91 -3.61 -10.73
N GLU A 31 -21.65 -2.39 -10.28
CA GLU A 31 -21.34 -1.22 -11.11
C GLU A 31 -19.84 -1.16 -11.41
N ASN A 32 -19.44 -0.37 -12.41
CA ASN A 32 -18.02 -0.11 -12.65
C ASN A 32 -17.43 0.62 -11.46
N TYR A 33 -16.31 0.09 -10.96
CA TYR A 33 -15.58 0.66 -9.84
C TYR A 33 -14.09 0.74 -10.18
N GLU A 34 -13.56 1.94 -10.14
CA GLU A 34 -12.12 2.21 -10.25
C GLU A 34 -11.72 3.01 -9.00
N PRO A 35 -10.97 2.42 -8.07
CA PRO A 35 -10.47 3.16 -6.92
C PRO A 35 -9.55 4.29 -7.39
N ASN A 36 -9.70 5.47 -6.82
CA ASN A 36 -8.85 6.63 -7.15
C ASN A 36 -7.46 6.51 -6.49
N ARG A 37 -6.82 5.36 -6.70
CA ARG A 37 -5.46 5.10 -6.20
C ARG A 37 -4.78 3.97 -6.98
N ASP A 38 -3.48 4.13 -7.21
CA ASP A 38 -2.64 3.16 -7.92
C ASP A 38 -2.03 2.10 -6.99
N GLY A 39 -2.22 2.23 -5.69
CA GLY A 39 -1.66 1.31 -4.71
C GLY A 39 -2.12 1.63 -3.29
N ILE A 40 -1.81 0.74 -2.39
CA ILE A 40 -2.08 0.87 -0.96
C ILE A 40 -0.76 1.13 -0.25
N TYR A 41 -0.67 2.28 0.42
CA TYR A 41 0.39 2.59 1.36
C TYR A 41 0.13 1.90 2.69
N TYR A 42 1.18 1.42 3.36
CA TYR A 42 1.11 0.93 4.72
C TYR A 42 2.41 1.22 5.46
N HIS A 43 2.30 1.39 6.78
CA HIS A 43 3.41 1.58 7.68
C HIS A 43 3.22 0.72 8.93
N TYR A 44 4.25 -0.02 9.31
CA TYR A 44 4.31 -0.84 10.52
C TYR A 44 5.48 -0.34 11.39
N TYR A 45 5.19 0.10 12.63
CA TYR A 45 6.18 0.69 13.53
C TYR A 45 6.26 0.02 14.91
N GLU A 46 5.51 -1.07 15.14
CA GLU A 46 5.57 -1.81 16.40
C GLU A 46 6.86 -2.61 16.51
N PHE A 47 7.87 -2.04 17.19
CA PHE A 47 9.11 -2.74 17.46
C PHE A 47 9.81 -2.14 18.70
N PRO A 48 10.40 -2.96 19.61
CA PRO A 48 10.22 -4.41 19.76
C PRO A 48 8.88 -4.73 20.45
N ASP A 49 8.10 -5.64 19.88
CA ASP A 49 6.82 -6.11 20.43
C ASP A 49 6.62 -7.60 20.11
N GLU A 50 5.41 -8.14 20.39
CA GLU A 50 5.05 -9.56 20.26
C GLU A 50 5.53 -10.22 18.96
N HIS A 51 5.46 -9.51 17.85
CA HIS A 51 5.83 -10.07 16.54
C HIS A 51 7.31 -9.95 16.20
N ASN A 52 8.08 -9.13 16.93
CA ASN A 52 9.50 -8.89 16.70
C ASN A 52 9.87 -8.64 15.22
N VAL A 53 8.98 -7.98 14.49
CA VAL A 53 9.16 -7.58 13.09
C VAL A 53 9.68 -6.15 13.08
N LYS A 54 10.78 -5.89 12.36
CA LYS A 54 11.37 -4.55 12.26
C LYS A 54 10.41 -3.56 11.62
N PRO A 55 10.46 -2.27 12.02
CA PRO A 55 9.64 -1.24 11.42
C PRO A 55 9.87 -1.15 9.91
N HIS A 56 8.79 -1.06 9.17
CA HIS A 56 8.85 -1.00 7.72
C HIS A 56 7.62 -0.29 7.15
N LEU A 57 7.79 0.27 5.99
CA LEU A 57 6.72 0.84 5.20
C LEU A 57 6.74 0.28 3.78
N GLY A 58 5.68 0.48 3.05
CA GLY A 58 5.65 -0.04 1.70
C GLY A 58 4.43 0.36 0.90
N ILE A 59 4.47 -0.04 -0.36
CA ILE A 59 3.37 0.08 -1.30
C ILE A 59 3.00 -1.28 -1.86
N ARG A 60 1.71 -1.57 -1.92
CA ARG A 60 1.15 -2.71 -2.63
C ARG A 60 0.26 -2.22 -3.76
N THR A 61 0.66 -2.51 -4.99
CA THR A 61 -0.16 -2.35 -6.20
C THR A 61 -0.91 -3.65 -6.52
N GLU A 62 -1.63 -3.68 -7.62
CA GLU A 62 -2.28 -4.91 -8.08
C GLU A 62 -1.28 -6.06 -8.29
N ARG A 63 -0.11 -5.76 -8.89
CA ARG A 63 0.88 -6.77 -9.26
C ARG A 63 2.09 -6.82 -8.35
N TYR A 64 2.56 -5.69 -7.84
CA TYR A 64 3.84 -5.62 -7.12
C TYR A 64 3.66 -5.16 -5.68
N LYS A 65 4.57 -5.61 -4.82
CA LYS A 65 4.71 -5.13 -3.45
C LYS A 65 6.16 -4.74 -3.22
N LEU A 66 6.37 -3.48 -2.83
CA LEU A 66 7.68 -2.95 -2.44
C LEU A 66 7.66 -2.64 -0.94
N ILE A 67 8.66 -3.10 -0.21
CA ILE A 67 8.81 -2.92 1.23
C ILE A 67 10.14 -2.25 1.51
N HIS A 68 10.17 -1.29 2.44
CA HIS A 68 11.37 -0.67 2.95
C HIS A 68 11.47 -0.83 4.47
N PHE A 69 12.44 -1.59 4.94
CA PHE A 69 12.86 -1.65 6.34
C PHE A 69 13.84 -0.51 6.58
N TYR A 70 13.31 0.64 6.98
CA TYR A 70 14.04 1.91 6.93
C TYR A 70 15.16 2.02 7.99
N GLU A 71 15.11 1.29 9.10
CA GLU A 71 16.19 1.26 10.09
C GLU A 71 17.48 0.59 9.57
N ASP A 72 17.33 -0.41 8.70
CA ASP A 72 18.45 -1.15 8.11
C ASP A 72 18.73 -0.77 6.66
N ASP A 73 17.92 0.10 6.06
CA ASP A 73 17.91 0.42 4.62
C ASP A 73 17.83 -0.85 3.74
N VAL A 74 17.00 -1.81 4.14
CA VAL A 74 16.77 -3.04 3.38
C VAL A 74 15.47 -2.94 2.60
N TRP A 75 15.53 -3.34 1.34
CA TRP A 75 14.39 -3.32 0.43
C TRP A 75 14.00 -4.72 -0.02
N GLU A 76 12.70 -4.93 -0.17
CA GLU A 76 12.13 -6.14 -0.74
C GLU A 76 11.15 -5.78 -1.85
N LEU A 77 11.17 -6.54 -2.93
CA LEU A 77 10.25 -6.42 -4.07
C LEU A 77 9.69 -7.79 -4.44
N TYR A 78 8.37 -7.88 -4.54
CA TYR A 78 7.66 -9.09 -4.90
C TYR A 78 6.75 -8.88 -6.11
N ASP A 79 6.78 -9.82 -7.07
CA ASP A 79 5.84 -9.90 -8.20
C ASP A 79 4.68 -10.84 -7.82
N LEU A 80 3.60 -10.29 -7.32
CA LEU A 80 2.45 -11.05 -6.80
C LEU A 80 1.71 -11.87 -7.87
N GLN A 81 1.91 -11.56 -9.15
CA GLN A 81 1.35 -12.34 -10.24
C GLN A 81 2.07 -13.68 -10.40
N ASN A 82 3.39 -13.69 -10.24
CA ASN A 82 4.25 -14.86 -10.40
C ASN A 82 4.62 -15.53 -9.06
N ASP A 83 4.52 -14.80 -7.96
CA ASP A 83 4.87 -15.26 -6.62
C ASP A 83 3.82 -14.78 -5.60
N LYS A 84 2.67 -15.42 -5.59
CA LYS A 84 1.54 -15.08 -4.70
C LYS A 84 1.84 -15.23 -3.21
N ASN A 85 2.86 -16.02 -2.88
CA ASN A 85 3.25 -16.31 -1.50
C ASN A 85 4.44 -15.46 -1.03
N GLU A 86 4.92 -14.52 -1.85
CA GLU A 86 6.01 -13.61 -1.50
C GLU A 86 7.28 -14.36 -1.03
N MET A 87 7.65 -15.46 -1.71
CA MET A 87 8.77 -16.31 -1.34
C MET A 87 10.10 -15.88 -1.98
N ASN A 88 10.05 -15.04 -3.02
CA ASN A 88 11.21 -14.66 -3.80
C ASN A 88 11.36 -13.13 -3.85
N ASN A 89 12.21 -12.57 -2.99
CA ASN A 89 12.60 -11.18 -3.12
C ASN A 89 13.37 -10.97 -4.43
N ILE A 90 12.83 -10.11 -5.30
CA ILE A 90 13.44 -9.78 -6.60
C ILE A 90 14.06 -8.39 -6.62
N TYR A 91 14.12 -7.68 -5.50
CA TYR A 91 14.76 -6.38 -5.41
C TYR A 91 16.23 -6.46 -5.82
N GLY A 92 16.66 -5.57 -6.69
CA GLY A 92 18.04 -5.52 -7.20
C GLY A 92 18.42 -6.63 -8.16
N LYS A 93 17.49 -7.48 -8.61
CA LYS A 93 17.75 -8.45 -9.67
C LYS A 93 17.71 -7.77 -11.04
N GLU A 94 18.46 -8.31 -11.98
CA GLU A 94 18.48 -7.82 -13.37
C GLU A 94 17.06 -7.74 -13.97
N GLY A 95 16.74 -6.61 -14.56
CA GLY A 95 15.43 -6.34 -15.17
C GLY A 95 14.38 -5.78 -14.23
N THR A 96 14.70 -5.55 -12.94
CA THR A 96 13.76 -4.97 -11.96
C THR A 96 13.97 -3.47 -11.72
N GLU A 97 14.95 -2.86 -12.35
CA GLU A 97 15.38 -1.48 -12.10
C GLU A 97 14.25 -0.47 -12.35
N ASN A 98 13.57 -0.61 -13.49
CA ASN A 98 12.49 0.30 -13.89
C ASN A 98 11.29 0.22 -12.95
N ILE A 99 10.83 -1.00 -12.66
CA ILE A 99 9.69 -1.18 -11.75
C ILE A 99 10.03 -0.75 -10.32
N THR A 100 11.25 -0.99 -9.87
CA THR A 100 11.73 -0.52 -8.56
C THR A 100 11.68 1.01 -8.47
N ALA A 101 12.18 1.71 -9.50
CA ALA A 101 12.16 3.17 -9.55
C ALA A 101 10.73 3.72 -9.57
N GLU A 102 9.84 3.12 -10.37
CA GLU A 102 8.43 3.50 -10.44
C GLU A 102 7.72 3.34 -9.09
N LEU A 103 7.94 2.21 -8.42
CA LEU A 103 7.30 1.94 -7.13
C LEU A 103 7.84 2.84 -6.01
N LYS A 104 9.12 3.17 -6.03
CA LYS A 104 9.71 4.16 -5.10
C LYS A 104 9.09 5.54 -5.29
N ASP A 105 8.96 6.00 -6.54
CA ASP A 105 8.31 7.29 -6.85
C ASP A 105 6.84 7.32 -6.37
N LYS A 106 6.09 6.23 -6.60
CA LYS A 106 4.71 6.09 -6.10
C LYS A 106 4.65 6.07 -4.58
N LEU A 107 5.57 5.38 -3.93
CA LEU A 107 5.64 5.30 -2.47
C LEU A 107 5.88 6.69 -1.85
N GLU A 108 6.83 7.47 -2.38
CA GLU A 108 7.08 8.84 -1.90
C GLU A 108 5.86 9.76 -2.10
N LYS A 109 5.19 9.68 -3.25
CA LYS A 109 3.95 10.43 -3.48
C LYS A 109 2.84 10.08 -2.49
N LEU A 110 2.70 8.80 -2.12
CA LEU A 110 1.73 8.38 -1.12
C LEU A 110 2.10 8.86 0.29
N LYS A 111 3.39 8.84 0.64
CA LYS A 111 3.88 9.41 1.91
C LYS A 111 3.53 10.90 2.01
N GLU A 112 3.82 11.68 0.97
CA GLU A 112 3.45 13.10 0.89
C GLU A 112 1.93 13.30 1.01
N GLN A 113 1.15 12.50 0.27
CA GLN A 113 -0.32 12.57 0.27
C GLN A 113 -0.92 12.32 1.65
N TYR A 114 -0.36 11.40 2.42
CA TYR A 114 -0.85 11.03 3.75
C TYR A 114 -0.17 11.78 4.89
N GLY A 115 0.71 12.74 4.58
CA GLY A 115 1.41 13.56 5.57
C GLY A 115 2.36 12.78 6.46
N GLU A 116 2.95 11.71 5.92
CA GLU A 116 3.93 10.90 6.63
C GLU A 116 5.20 11.71 6.86
N GLU A 117 5.66 11.80 8.10
CA GLU A 117 6.91 12.48 8.43
C GLU A 117 8.12 11.64 7.96
N GLU A 118 9.23 12.29 7.64
CA GLU A 118 10.50 11.59 7.37
C GLU A 118 11.02 10.92 8.66
N PHE A 119 11.41 9.65 8.58
CA PHE A 119 12.01 8.86 9.63
C PHE A 119 13.50 8.68 9.41
#